data_1e5f36bdedf619b27ad3f2dda2631b08
#
_entry.id   1e5f36bdedf619b27ad3f2dda2631b08
#
_cell.length_a   1.000
_cell.length_b   1.000
_cell.length_c   1.000
_cell.angle_alpha   90.00
_cell.angle_beta   90.00
_cell.angle_gamma   90.00
#
_symmetry.space_group_name_H-M   'P 1'
#
loop_
_entity.id
_entity.type
_entity.pdbx_description
1 polymer ?
#
loop_
_entity_poly.entity_id
_entity_poly.type
_entity_poly.pdbx_seq_one_letter_code
_entity_poly.pdbx_strand_id
1 'polypeptide(L)'
;MREKLLFFRIMKQGAILSILALPLVVLIAAGLRRIRFTLRNRTFELKRDNFNTLLARNNPYYRSLSNTDRERFLRRVMLFMEAKEFKYIDIEPEETMPLLISAAAVQLTFGLEHFLLDHFRTIYIIKDKYLFGLYNMPFEGHVSEDGIYLSWAHFLREFSNYSDGQNVGLHEMAHALTYVNFTVREGRDYTFHDQFVAFSAVGRPIFERMQAGESIFLDPYAATNYQEFWAVCVETFFEKSTAFKRQLPDLYSSLCVLLNQDPLTPRKVLTIN
;
A
#
# COMPACT_ATOMS: atom_id res chain seq x y z
N MET A 1 25.60 44.74 -39.93
CA MET A 1 26.55 43.64 -39.88
C MET A 1 27.10 43.38 -38.47
N ARG A 2 27.40 44.40 -37.66
CA ARG A 2 27.91 44.29 -36.28
C ARG A 2 26.89 43.62 -35.30
N GLU A 3 25.60 43.93 -35.36
CA GLU A 3 24.59 43.36 -34.48
C GLU A 3 24.35 41.85 -34.68
N LYS A 4 24.39 41.36 -35.89
CA LYS A 4 24.27 39.91 -36.18
C LYS A 4 25.49 39.13 -35.64
N LEU A 5 26.66 39.71 -35.67
CA LEU A 5 27.89 39.12 -35.11
C LEU A 5 27.82 39.07 -33.56
N LEU A 6 27.29 40.10 -32.92
CA LEU A 6 27.10 40.16 -31.46
C LEU A 6 26.08 39.11 -31.01
N PHE A 7 24.95 39.01 -31.70
CA PHE A 7 23.90 38.01 -31.41
C PHE A 7 24.45 36.57 -31.56
N PHE A 8 25.19 36.27 -32.60
CA PHE A 8 25.84 34.96 -32.80
C PHE A 8 26.87 34.62 -31.71
N ARG A 9 27.58 35.65 -31.20
CA ARG A 9 28.57 35.47 -30.13
C ARG A 9 27.91 35.18 -28.78
N ILE A 10 26.79 35.84 -28.47
CA ILE A 10 25.99 35.63 -27.27
C ILE A 10 25.36 34.24 -27.31
N MET A 11 24.80 33.84 -28.42
CA MET A 11 24.23 32.50 -28.62
C MET A 11 25.26 31.39 -28.47
N LYS A 12 26.45 31.54 -29.02
CA LYS A 12 27.55 30.59 -28.83
C LYS A 12 28.04 30.51 -27.40
N GLN A 13 28.16 31.63 -26.70
CA GLN A 13 28.54 31.65 -25.28
C GLN A 13 27.47 30.98 -24.39
N GLY A 14 26.18 31.25 -24.65
CA GLY A 14 25.08 30.58 -23.97
C GLY A 14 25.07 29.06 -24.18
N ALA A 15 25.29 28.61 -25.42
CA ALA A 15 25.36 27.18 -25.72
C ALA A 15 26.56 26.49 -25.04
N ILE A 16 27.73 27.13 -24.99
CA ILE A 16 28.91 26.59 -24.31
C ILE A 16 28.71 26.51 -22.81
N LEU A 17 28.09 27.56 -22.20
CA LEU A 17 27.75 27.54 -20.77
C LEU A 17 26.76 26.42 -20.44
N SER A 18 25.76 26.18 -21.27
CA SER A 18 24.77 25.12 -21.10
C SER A 18 25.39 23.73 -21.20
N ILE A 19 26.34 23.53 -22.13
CA ILE A 19 27.07 22.26 -22.31
C ILE A 19 27.96 21.95 -21.10
N LEU A 20 28.57 22.97 -20.48
CA LEU A 20 29.38 22.79 -19.27
C LEU A 20 28.56 22.67 -17.98
N ALA A 21 27.39 23.31 -17.91
CA ALA A 21 26.50 23.25 -16.75
C ALA A 21 25.80 21.90 -16.61
N LEU A 22 25.42 21.24 -17.72
CA LEU A 22 24.68 19.98 -17.69
C LEU A 22 25.41 18.84 -16.96
N PRO A 23 26.70 18.55 -17.23
CA PRO A 23 27.44 17.54 -16.48
C PRO A 23 27.58 17.88 -15.01
N LEU A 24 27.74 19.16 -14.64
CA LEU A 24 27.82 19.58 -13.26
C LEU A 24 26.48 19.32 -12.52
N VAL A 25 25.37 19.64 -13.14
CA VAL A 25 24.02 19.35 -12.58
C VAL A 25 23.82 17.85 -12.39
N VAL A 26 24.25 17.04 -13.37
CA VAL A 26 24.19 15.56 -13.28
C VAL A 26 25.05 15.04 -12.14
N LEU A 27 26.27 15.57 -11.98
CA LEU A 27 27.17 15.18 -10.89
C LEU A 27 26.62 15.57 -9.52
N ILE A 28 26.05 16.76 -9.38
CA ILE A 28 25.40 17.22 -8.14
C ILE A 28 24.20 16.31 -7.83
N ALA A 29 23.36 16.03 -8.82
CA ALA A 29 22.20 15.14 -8.65
C ALA A 29 22.61 13.72 -8.25
N ALA A 30 23.68 13.18 -8.86
CA ALA A 30 24.22 11.87 -8.49
C ALA A 30 24.81 11.88 -7.07
N GLY A 31 25.53 12.95 -6.70
CA GLY A 31 26.05 13.15 -5.34
C GLY A 31 24.93 13.21 -4.30
N LEU A 32 23.87 13.99 -4.55
CA LEU A 32 22.70 14.08 -3.68
C LEU A 32 21.95 12.75 -3.55
N ARG A 33 21.81 12.01 -4.68
CA ARG A 33 21.24 10.65 -4.67
C ARG A 33 22.07 9.71 -3.79
N ARG A 34 23.39 9.75 -3.91
CA ARG A 34 24.30 8.90 -3.11
C ARG A 34 24.22 9.24 -1.63
N ILE A 35 24.19 10.52 -1.27
CA ILE A 35 24.04 10.99 0.11
C ILE A 35 22.68 10.52 0.67
N ARG A 36 21.58 10.74 -0.05
CA ARG A 36 20.24 10.28 0.37
C ARG A 36 20.18 8.76 0.55
N PHE A 37 20.78 8.00 -0.37
CA PHE A 37 20.87 6.55 -0.26
C PHE A 37 21.64 6.10 0.99
N THR A 38 22.79 6.73 1.27
CA THR A 38 23.61 6.42 2.46
C THR A 38 22.88 6.77 3.75
N LEU A 39 22.26 7.94 3.82
CA LEU A 39 21.47 8.37 5.00
C LEU A 39 20.29 7.42 5.24
N ARG A 40 19.56 7.06 4.17
CA ARG A 40 18.45 6.12 4.26
C ARG A 40 18.88 4.76 4.77
N ASN A 41 19.98 4.21 4.24
CA ASN A 41 20.50 2.94 4.72
C ASN A 41 20.93 3.02 6.20
N ARG A 42 21.55 4.12 6.62
CA ARG A 42 21.90 4.32 8.03
C ARG A 42 20.66 4.40 8.92
N THR A 43 19.64 5.12 8.53
CA THR A 43 18.37 5.19 9.27
C THR A 43 17.71 3.82 9.33
N PHE A 44 17.73 3.05 8.23
CA PHE A 44 17.25 1.67 8.20
C PHE A 44 17.96 0.81 9.25
N GLU A 45 19.29 0.78 9.25
CA GLU A 45 20.05 -0.04 10.19
C GLU A 45 19.82 0.36 11.66
N LEU A 46 19.65 1.65 11.94
CA LEU A 46 19.37 2.16 13.28
C LEU A 46 18.00 1.74 13.85
N LYS A 47 16.98 1.65 12.98
CA LYS A 47 15.60 1.32 13.38
C LYS A 47 15.24 -0.15 13.16
N ARG A 48 16.03 -0.87 12.39
CA ARG A 48 15.75 -2.22 11.90
C ARG A 48 15.37 -3.19 13.01
N ASP A 49 16.18 -3.29 14.05
CA ASP A 49 15.98 -4.28 15.10
C ASP A 49 14.75 -3.95 15.96
N ASN A 50 14.49 -2.67 16.24
CA ASN A 50 13.29 -2.23 16.94
C ASN A 50 12.03 -2.53 16.11
N PHE A 51 12.02 -2.13 14.85
CA PHE A 51 10.88 -2.35 13.95
C PHE A 51 10.64 -3.84 13.68
N ASN A 52 11.71 -4.63 13.50
CA ASN A 52 11.61 -6.07 13.38
C ASN A 52 10.94 -6.70 14.63
N THR A 53 11.33 -6.27 15.82
CA THR A 53 10.74 -6.74 17.08
C THR A 53 9.27 -6.37 17.20
N LEU A 54 8.92 -5.12 16.90
CA LEU A 54 7.55 -4.63 16.93
C LEU A 54 6.65 -5.36 15.91
N LEU A 55 7.11 -5.52 14.67
CA LEU A 55 6.37 -6.24 13.65
C LEU A 55 6.24 -7.73 13.97
N ALA A 56 7.31 -8.37 14.45
CA ALA A 56 7.26 -9.77 14.86
C ALA A 56 6.27 -10.01 16.01
N ARG A 57 6.12 -9.03 16.90
CA ARG A 57 5.15 -9.10 17.99
C ARG A 57 3.71 -8.94 17.51
N ASN A 58 3.46 -8.00 16.61
CA ASN A 58 2.11 -7.52 16.31
C ASN A 58 1.54 -8.02 14.97
N ASN A 59 2.36 -8.53 14.04
CA ASN A 59 1.89 -8.94 12.71
C ASN A 59 2.19 -10.42 12.42
N PRO A 60 1.18 -11.31 12.48
CA PRO A 60 1.35 -12.74 12.19
C PRO A 60 1.82 -13.03 10.77
N TYR A 61 1.39 -12.25 9.77
CA TYR A 61 1.85 -12.38 8.40
C TYR A 61 3.37 -12.13 8.32
N TYR A 62 3.87 -11.07 8.96
CA TYR A 62 5.31 -10.81 9.03
C TYR A 62 6.08 -11.97 9.67
N ARG A 63 5.54 -12.58 10.74
CA ARG A 63 6.15 -13.75 11.38
C ARG A 63 6.26 -14.96 10.47
N SER A 64 5.31 -15.14 9.55
CA SER A 64 5.29 -16.28 8.62
C SER A 64 6.31 -16.14 7.47
N LEU A 65 6.84 -14.95 7.23
CA LEU A 65 7.78 -14.69 6.15
C LEU A 65 9.16 -15.33 6.42
N SER A 66 9.85 -15.71 5.35
CA SER A 66 11.27 -16.09 5.40
C SER A 66 12.13 -14.91 5.89
N ASN A 67 13.36 -15.17 6.36
CA ASN A 67 14.26 -14.11 6.80
C ASN A 67 14.54 -13.10 5.67
N THR A 68 14.71 -13.56 4.44
CA THR A 68 14.90 -12.70 3.27
C THR A 68 13.68 -11.83 2.99
N ASP A 69 12.48 -12.41 3.08
CA ASP A 69 11.24 -11.68 2.87
C ASP A 69 10.93 -10.72 4.02
N ARG A 70 11.27 -11.06 5.28
CA ARG A 70 11.18 -10.11 6.41
C ARG A 70 12.03 -8.87 6.18
N GLU A 71 13.26 -9.05 5.72
CA GLU A 71 14.15 -7.93 5.41
C GLU A 71 13.58 -7.06 4.28
N ARG A 72 13.08 -7.69 3.22
CA ARG A 72 12.41 -6.98 2.11
C ARG A 72 11.15 -6.27 2.57
N PHE A 73 10.32 -6.93 3.38
CA PHE A 73 9.10 -6.35 3.96
C PHE A 73 9.43 -5.11 4.79
N LEU A 74 10.38 -5.22 5.69
CA LEU A 74 10.81 -4.13 6.56
C LEU A 74 11.34 -2.93 5.77
N ARG A 75 12.14 -3.18 4.72
CA ARG A 75 12.60 -2.11 3.81
C ARG A 75 11.43 -1.42 3.11
N ARG A 76 10.44 -2.17 2.62
CA ARG A 76 9.24 -1.61 2.01
C ARG A 76 8.40 -0.81 2.99
N VAL A 77 8.24 -1.28 4.22
CA VAL A 77 7.54 -0.54 5.30
C VAL A 77 8.21 0.80 5.55
N MET A 78 9.53 0.84 5.67
CA MET A 78 10.25 2.09 5.88
C MET A 78 10.14 3.04 4.69
N LEU A 79 10.22 2.51 3.46
CA LEU A 79 10.00 3.30 2.24
C LEU A 79 8.59 3.87 2.17
N PHE A 80 7.58 3.09 2.57
CA PHE A 80 6.21 3.55 2.64
C PHE A 80 6.06 4.66 3.69
N MET A 81 6.61 4.48 4.89
CA MET A 81 6.62 5.51 5.94
C MET A 81 7.28 6.81 5.45
N GLU A 82 8.41 6.73 4.76
CA GLU A 82 9.12 7.90 4.22
C GLU A 82 8.33 8.61 3.10
N ALA A 83 7.50 7.88 2.36
CA ALA A 83 6.71 8.41 1.25
C ALA A 83 5.39 9.06 1.71
N LYS A 84 5.00 8.89 2.98
CA LYS A 84 3.71 9.35 3.52
C LYS A 84 3.88 10.44 4.57
N GLU A 85 2.90 11.35 4.61
CA GLU A 85 2.67 12.30 5.69
C GLU A 85 1.60 11.73 6.62
N PHE A 86 1.93 11.53 7.89
CA PHE A 86 0.97 11.07 8.90
C PHE A 86 0.44 12.25 9.69
N LYS A 87 -0.87 12.43 9.68
CA LYS A 87 -1.56 13.49 10.42
C LYS A 87 -2.39 12.87 11.55
N TYR A 88 -2.25 13.42 12.73
CA TYR A 88 -2.86 12.91 13.95
C TYR A 88 -4.02 13.81 14.36
N ILE A 89 -5.20 13.23 14.58
CA ILE A 89 -6.42 13.95 14.95
C ILE A 89 -6.90 13.40 16.30
N ASP A 90 -6.94 14.28 17.29
CA ASP A 90 -7.36 13.98 18.66
C ASP A 90 -6.58 12.83 19.33
N ILE A 91 -5.35 12.59 18.88
CA ILE A 91 -4.46 11.55 19.41
C ILE A 91 -3.00 12.02 19.39
N GLU A 92 -2.27 11.68 20.46
CA GLU A 92 -0.83 11.94 20.54
C GLU A 92 -0.05 10.99 19.61
N PRO A 93 0.95 11.50 18.87
CA PRO A 93 1.75 10.68 17.97
C PRO A 93 2.56 9.60 18.71
N GLU A 94 2.49 8.37 18.20
CA GLU A 94 3.36 7.26 18.64
C GLU A 94 4.08 6.65 17.43
N GLU A 95 5.35 6.26 17.60
CA GLU A 95 6.15 5.67 16.51
C GLU A 95 5.54 4.36 15.96
N THR A 96 4.79 3.66 16.77
CA THR A 96 4.09 2.42 16.39
C THR A 96 2.98 2.66 15.37
N MET A 97 2.33 3.82 15.38
CA MET A 97 1.20 4.11 14.49
C MET A 97 1.62 4.09 13.00
N PRO A 98 2.58 4.91 12.55
CA PRO A 98 3.04 4.86 11.17
C PRO A 98 3.60 3.49 10.78
N LEU A 99 4.30 2.81 11.72
CA LEU A 99 4.89 1.51 11.47
C LEU A 99 3.83 0.44 11.15
N LEU A 100 2.80 0.31 12.01
CA LEU A 100 1.80 -0.73 11.86
C LEU A 100 0.85 -0.47 10.68
N ILE A 101 0.48 0.80 10.45
CA ILE A 101 -0.33 1.18 9.28
C ILE A 101 0.44 0.92 7.97
N SER A 102 1.72 1.28 7.93
CA SER A 102 2.56 0.99 6.78
C SER A 102 2.77 -0.51 6.56
N ALA A 103 2.79 -1.30 7.66
CA ALA A 103 2.86 -2.75 7.57
C ALA A 103 1.59 -3.35 6.95
N ALA A 104 0.40 -2.84 7.26
CA ALA A 104 -0.85 -3.27 6.61
C ALA A 104 -0.83 -2.96 5.10
N ALA A 105 -0.40 -1.77 4.70
CA ALA A 105 -0.26 -1.39 3.30
C ALA A 105 0.73 -2.30 2.55
N VAL A 106 1.90 -2.54 3.16
CA VAL A 106 2.93 -3.40 2.56
C VAL A 106 2.51 -4.87 2.56
N GLN A 107 1.77 -5.34 3.56
CA GLN A 107 1.23 -6.69 3.58
C GLN A 107 0.33 -6.95 2.37
N LEU A 108 -0.61 -6.04 2.09
CA LEU A 108 -1.47 -6.11 0.92
C LEU A 108 -0.66 -6.11 -0.39
N THR A 109 0.31 -5.21 -0.49
CA THR A 109 1.06 -4.96 -1.74
C THR A 109 2.38 -5.70 -1.83
N PHE A 110 2.68 -6.64 -0.91
CA PHE A 110 3.99 -7.28 -0.82
C PHE A 110 4.39 -8.07 -2.08
N GLY A 111 3.41 -8.61 -2.80
CA GLY A 111 3.60 -9.30 -4.07
C GLY A 111 3.72 -8.38 -5.28
N LEU A 112 3.31 -7.13 -5.16
CA LEU A 112 3.22 -6.18 -6.26
C LEU A 112 4.54 -5.40 -6.44
N GLU A 113 4.78 -4.91 -7.64
CA GLU A 113 5.90 -4.03 -7.95
C GLU A 113 5.62 -2.62 -7.40
N HIS A 114 4.44 -2.08 -7.72
CA HIS A 114 3.95 -0.78 -7.26
C HIS A 114 3.28 -0.92 -5.89
N PHE A 115 4.00 -0.60 -4.82
CA PHE A 115 3.56 -0.84 -3.44
C PHE A 115 3.33 0.43 -2.63
N LEU A 116 3.68 1.60 -3.16
CA LEU A 116 3.67 2.85 -2.38
C LEU A 116 2.31 3.52 -2.33
N LEU A 117 1.33 3.13 -3.15
CA LEU A 117 0.05 3.82 -3.27
C LEU A 117 0.26 5.33 -3.51
N ASP A 118 1.04 5.68 -4.54
CA ASP A 118 1.68 6.99 -4.74
C ASP A 118 0.70 8.17 -4.81
N HIS A 119 -0.55 7.94 -5.20
CA HIS A 119 -1.59 8.98 -5.19
C HIS A 119 -1.84 9.52 -3.78
N PHE A 120 -1.86 8.66 -2.78
CA PHE A 120 -2.15 9.03 -1.40
C PHE A 120 -0.88 9.49 -0.68
N ARG A 121 -0.72 10.79 -0.50
CA ARG A 121 0.39 11.35 0.27
C ARG A 121 0.12 11.40 1.75
N THR A 122 -1.14 11.62 2.14
CA THR A 122 -1.52 11.81 3.54
C THR A 122 -2.30 10.62 4.08
N ILE A 123 -1.91 10.19 5.29
CA ILE A 123 -2.66 9.22 6.09
C ILE A 123 -3.07 9.92 7.38
N TYR A 124 -4.39 9.98 7.61
CA TYR A 124 -4.98 10.57 8.80
C TYR A 124 -5.23 9.49 9.85
N ILE A 125 -4.63 9.67 11.02
CA ILE A 125 -4.79 8.78 12.17
C ILE A 125 -5.69 9.48 13.16
N ILE A 126 -6.89 8.95 13.35
CA ILE A 126 -7.93 9.54 14.18
C ILE A 126 -8.10 8.66 15.41
N LYS A 127 -8.30 9.29 16.58
CA LYS A 127 -8.37 8.56 17.85
C LYS A 127 -9.37 7.41 17.86
N ASP A 128 -10.62 7.67 17.41
CA ASP A 128 -11.75 6.74 17.44
C ASP A 128 -12.63 6.95 16.20
N LYS A 129 -13.83 6.33 16.15
CA LYS A 129 -14.83 6.59 15.11
C LYS A 129 -15.11 8.07 14.95
N TYR A 130 -15.35 8.48 13.74
CA TYR A 130 -15.51 9.89 13.39
C TYR A 130 -16.59 10.09 12.34
N LEU A 131 -17.19 11.28 12.33
CA LEU A 131 -18.10 11.70 11.28
C LEU A 131 -17.30 12.36 10.13
N PHE A 132 -17.65 12.05 8.90
CA PHE A 132 -17.01 12.63 7.73
C PHE A 132 -18.06 13.23 6.77
N GLY A 133 -17.84 14.46 6.37
CA GLY A 133 -18.75 15.18 5.45
C GLY A 133 -20.16 15.33 6.02
N LEU A 134 -21.15 14.97 5.21
CA LEU A 134 -22.58 15.03 5.58
C LEU A 134 -23.16 13.66 6.02
N TYR A 135 -22.31 12.66 6.21
CA TYR A 135 -22.76 11.35 6.65
C TYR A 135 -23.10 11.35 8.13
N ASN A 136 -24.25 10.79 8.48
CA ASN A 136 -24.72 10.71 9.87
C ASN A 136 -24.24 9.43 10.58
N MET A 137 -23.54 8.54 9.89
CA MET A 137 -22.98 7.33 10.48
C MET A 137 -21.46 7.50 10.70
N PRO A 138 -20.94 7.05 11.85
CA PRO A 138 -19.51 7.14 12.12
C PRO A 138 -18.71 6.13 11.29
N PHE A 139 -17.56 6.57 10.81
CA PHE A 139 -16.59 5.76 10.08
C PHE A 139 -15.52 5.20 11.03
N GLU A 140 -15.05 4.01 10.74
CA GLU A 140 -13.86 3.40 11.33
C GLU A 140 -12.63 3.64 10.46
N GLY A 141 -12.83 3.76 9.15
CA GLY A 141 -11.88 4.18 8.14
C GLY A 141 -12.61 4.65 6.89
N HIS A 142 -11.92 5.32 6.00
CA HIS A 142 -12.35 5.58 4.62
C HIS A 142 -11.21 6.09 3.76
N VAL A 143 -11.36 5.95 2.45
CA VAL A 143 -10.47 6.51 1.44
C VAL A 143 -11.19 7.61 0.69
N SER A 144 -10.55 8.78 0.57
CA SER A 144 -11.00 9.89 -0.25
C SER A 144 -9.88 10.41 -1.14
N GLU A 145 -10.16 11.37 -2.02
CA GLU A 145 -9.14 12.03 -2.84
C GLU A 145 -8.02 12.67 -1.99
N ASP A 146 -8.36 13.15 -0.80
CA ASP A 146 -7.44 13.85 0.10
C ASP A 146 -6.51 12.91 0.88
N GLY A 147 -6.85 11.63 1.02
CA GLY A 147 -6.04 10.68 1.78
C GLY A 147 -6.76 9.43 2.27
N ILE A 148 -6.03 8.68 3.10
CA ILE A 148 -6.52 7.49 3.78
C ILE A 148 -6.76 7.85 5.24
N TYR A 149 -7.92 7.54 5.77
CA TYR A 149 -8.36 7.89 7.12
C TYR A 149 -8.57 6.61 7.92
N LEU A 150 -8.03 6.54 9.14
CA LEU A 150 -8.07 5.35 9.97
C LEU A 150 -8.35 5.71 11.43
N SER A 151 -9.36 5.07 12.02
CA SER A 151 -9.56 5.06 13.47
C SER A 151 -8.49 4.20 14.13
N TRP A 152 -7.63 4.79 14.96
CA TRP A 152 -6.57 4.06 15.63
C TRP A 152 -7.08 3.03 16.63
N ALA A 153 -8.15 3.35 17.36
CA ALA A 153 -8.76 2.43 18.31
C ALA A 153 -9.25 1.15 17.61
N HIS A 154 -9.89 1.29 16.43
CA HIS A 154 -10.37 0.16 15.64
C HIS A 154 -9.23 -0.60 14.99
N PHE A 155 -8.26 0.12 14.41
CA PHE A 155 -7.06 -0.47 13.85
C PHE A 155 -6.34 -1.37 14.87
N LEU A 156 -6.09 -0.90 16.09
CA LEU A 156 -5.42 -1.71 17.12
C LEU A 156 -6.23 -2.92 17.56
N ARG A 157 -7.54 -2.75 17.74
CA ARG A 157 -8.43 -3.82 18.16
C ARG A 157 -8.39 -4.98 17.17
N GLU A 158 -8.56 -4.66 15.89
CA GLU A 158 -8.63 -5.64 14.81
C GLU A 158 -7.24 -6.20 14.46
N PHE A 159 -6.22 -5.37 14.46
CA PHE A 159 -4.84 -5.81 14.30
C PHE A 159 -4.38 -6.79 15.41
N SER A 160 -4.99 -6.72 16.58
CA SER A 160 -4.72 -7.64 17.70
C SER A 160 -5.42 -8.99 17.56
N ASN A 161 -6.52 -9.07 16.79
CA ASN A 161 -7.31 -10.28 16.59
C ASN A 161 -7.22 -10.76 15.13
N TYR A 162 -6.07 -11.24 14.74
CA TYR A 162 -5.74 -11.64 13.38
C TYR A 162 -6.41 -12.95 12.94
N SER A 163 -7.67 -13.17 13.29
CA SER A 163 -8.39 -14.42 12.99
C SER A 163 -9.89 -14.26 12.77
N ASP A 164 -10.44 -13.06 12.98
CA ASP A 164 -11.87 -12.81 12.81
C ASP A 164 -12.27 -12.35 11.41
N GLY A 165 -11.30 -12.04 10.55
CA GLY A 165 -11.52 -11.57 9.19
C GLY A 165 -12.01 -10.14 9.12
N GLN A 166 -11.70 -9.33 10.14
CA GLN A 166 -11.98 -7.90 10.22
C GLN A 166 -10.66 -7.16 10.48
N ASN A 167 -10.28 -6.30 9.55
CA ASN A 167 -9.04 -5.54 9.63
C ASN A 167 -9.17 -4.23 8.87
N VAL A 168 -9.56 -3.17 9.57
CA VAL A 168 -9.76 -1.85 8.96
C VAL A 168 -8.50 -1.35 8.22
N GLY A 169 -7.32 -1.74 8.68
CA GLY A 169 -6.07 -1.39 8.01
C GLY A 169 -5.96 -2.03 6.63
N LEU A 170 -6.20 -3.34 6.50
CA LEU A 170 -6.23 -4.04 5.21
C LEU A 170 -7.39 -3.58 4.34
N HIS A 171 -8.56 -3.34 4.95
CA HIS A 171 -9.77 -2.87 4.30
C HIS A 171 -9.53 -1.55 3.56
N GLU A 172 -9.07 -0.53 4.26
CA GLU A 172 -8.83 0.79 3.66
C GLU A 172 -7.66 0.76 2.66
N MET A 173 -6.63 -0.03 2.90
CA MET A 173 -5.56 -0.20 1.92
C MET A 173 -6.05 -0.92 0.65
N ALA A 174 -7.04 -1.81 0.76
CA ALA A 174 -7.67 -2.45 -0.40
C ALA A 174 -8.45 -1.42 -1.24
N HIS A 175 -9.22 -0.54 -0.60
CA HIS A 175 -9.87 0.58 -1.29
C HIS A 175 -8.85 1.52 -1.94
N ALA A 176 -7.78 1.87 -1.23
CA ALA A 176 -6.72 2.71 -1.77
C ALA A 176 -6.03 2.07 -2.99
N LEU A 177 -5.79 0.76 -2.97
CA LEU A 177 -5.18 0.03 -4.08
C LEU A 177 -6.05 0.06 -5.36
N THR A 178 -7.36 -0.15 -5.21
CA THR A 178 -8.28 -0.03 -6.35
C THR A 178 -8.44 1.42 -6.81
N TYR A 179 -8.47 2.37 -5.89
CA TYR A 179 -8.53 3.80 -6.25
C TYR A 179 -7.36 4.22 -7.13
N VAL A 180 -6.12 3.88 -6.75
CA VAL A 180 -4.92 4.18 -7.54
C VAL A 180 -4.96 3.54 -8.92
N ASN A 181 -5.49 2.32 -9.05
CA ASN A 181 -5.45 1.58 -10.30
C ASN A 181 -6.63 1.86 -11.24
N PHE A 182 -7.79 2.31 -10.73
CA PHE A 182 -8.99 2.50 -11.54
C PHE A 182 -9.48 3.95 -11.61
N THR A 183 -9.24 4.74 -10.59
CA THR A 183 -9.72 6.14 -10.53
C THR A 183 -8.65 7.12 -11.00
N VAL A 184 -7.40 6.90 -10.65
CA VAL A 184 -6.28 7.77 -11.05
C VAL A 184 -5.76 7.38 -12.43
N ARG A 185 -5.41 8.37 -13.26
CA ARG A 185 -4.89 8.11 -14.61
C ARG A 185 -3.39 7.81 -14.65
N GLU A 186 -2.62 8.38 -13.73
CA GLU A 186 -1.17 8.27 -13.66
C GLU A 186 -0.75 7.17 -12.68
N GLY A 187 0.27 6.38 -13.04
CA GLY A 187 0.84 5.36 -12.15
C GLY A 187 0.05 4.04 -12.05
N ARG A 188 -0.83 3.77 -13.01
CA ARG A 188 -1.60 2.51 -13.07
C ARG A 188 -0.68 1.31 -13.26
N ASP A 189 -0.92 0.26 -12.49
CA ASP A 189 -0.35 -1.06 -12.73
C ASP A 189 -1.28 -1.84 -13.68
N TYR A 190 -0.89 -1.94 -14.95
CA TYR A 190 -1.68 -2.66 -15.95
C TYR A 190 -1.79 -4.15 -15.63
N THR A 191 -0.77 -4.75 -15.03
CA THR A 191 -0.81 -6.15 -14.60
C THR A 191 -1.86 -6.35 -13.51
N PHE A 192 -1.89 -5.46 -12.51
CA PHE A 192 -2.93 -5.47 -11.49
C PHE A 192 -4.32 -5.29 -12.10
N HIS A 193 -4.47 -4.37 -13.04
CA HIS A 193 -5.75 -4.13 -13.71
C HIS A 193 -6.28 -5.40 -14.40
N ASP A 194 -5.45 -6.07 -15.20
CA ASP A 194 -5.85 -7.27 -15.93
C ASP A 194 -6.19 -8.43 -14.97
N GLN A 195 -5.41 -8.58 -13.91
CA GLN A 195 -5.67 -9.59 -12.88
C GLN A 195 -6.92 -9.27 -12.06
N PHE A 196 -7.23 -7.99 -11.82
CA PHE A 196 -8.46 -7.59 -11.14
C PHE A 196 -9.71 -7.87 -11.99
N VAL A 197 -9.61 -7.76 -13.31
CA VAL A 197 -10.69 -8.19 -14.22
C VAL A 197 -10.92 -9.70 -14.09
N ALA A 198 -9.84 -10.51 -14.06
CA ALA A 198 -9.95 -11.96 -13.86
C ALA A 198 -10.53 -12.31 -12.47
N PHE A 199 -10.06 -11.64 -11.40
CA PHE A 199 -10.66 -11.76 -10.06
C PHE A 199 -12.16 -11.41 -10.09
N SER A 200 -12.53 -10.34 -10.77
CA SER A 200 -13.94 -9.90 -10.86
C SER A 200 -14.82 -10.91 -11.61
N ALA A 201 -14.29 -11.61 -12.59
CA ALA A 201 -15.05 -12.66 -13.29
C ALA A 201 -15.43 -13.82 -12.35
N VAL A 202 -14.56 -14.16 -11.40
CA VAL A 202 -14.83 -15.17 -10.38
C VAL A 202 -15.67 -14.62 -9.23
N GLY A 203 -15.39 -13.40 -8.79
CA GLY A 203 -16.00 -12.79 -7.60
C GLY A 203 -17.43 -12.30 -7.82
N ARG A 204 -17.76 -11.77 -9.00
CA ARG A 204 -19.08 -11.17 -9.28
C ARG A 204 -20.24 -12.12 -9.09
N PRO A 205 -20.23 -13.37 -9.57
CA PRO A 205 -21.31 -14.32 -9.29
C PRO A 205 -21.50 -14.59 -7.78
N ILE A 206 -20.41 -14.61 -7.01
CA ILE A 206 -20.48 -14.80 -5.55
C ILE A 206 -21.11 -13.58 -4.89
N PHE A 207 -20.69 -12.37 -5.28
CA PHE A 207 -21.27 -11.12 -4.80
C PHE A 207 -22.77 -11.03 -5.09
N GLU A 208 -23.21 -11.38 -6.31
CA GLU A 208 -24.63 -11.36 -6.69
C GLU A 208 -25.47 -12.35 -5.87
N ARG A 209 -24.92 -13.53 -5.55
CA ARG A 209 -25.58 -14.49 -4.65
C ARG A 209 -25.70 -13.93 -3.22
N MET A 210 -24.67 -13.24 -2.71
CA MET A 210 -24.74 -12.56 -1.42
C MET A 210 -25.80 -11.46 -1.41
N GLN A 211 -25.88 -10.66 -2.48
CA GLN A 211 -26.94 -9.64 -2.62
C GLN A 211 -28.34 -10.24 -2.69
N ALA A 212 -28.47 -11.44 -3.23
CA ALA A 212 -29.73 -12.20 -3.23
C ALA A 212 -30.07 -12.83 -1.86
N GLY A 213 -29.25 -12.60 -0.83
CA GLY A 213 -29.48 -13.06 0.54
C GLY A 213 -28.91 -14.46 0.83
N GLU A 214 -28.07 -15.02 -0.06
CA GLU A 214 -27.42 -16.29 0.23
C GLU A 214 -26.31 -16.09 1.29
N SER A 215 -26.35 -16.93 2.32
CA SER A 215 -25.30 -16.96 3.35
C SER A 215 -24.07 -17.65 2.80
N ILE A 216 -23.01 -16.87 2.58
CA ILE A 216 -21.72 -17.32 2.09
C ILE A 216 -20.67 -17.13 3.21
N PHE A 217 -19.53 -17.77 3.09
CA PHE A 217 -18.44 -17.75 4.07
C PHE A 217 -17.89 -16.33 4.39
N LEU A 218 -18.02 -15.39 3.47
CA LEU A 218 -17.58 -13.99 3.66
C LEU A 218 -18.49 -13.25 4.64
N ASP A 219 -17.97 -12.20 5.28
CA ASP A 219 -18.77 -11.31 6.10
C ASP A 219 -19.92 -10.71 5.28
N PRO A 220 -21.16 -10.65 5.82
CA PRO A 220 -22.33 -10.07 5.13
C PRO A 220 -22.12 -8.64 4.63
N TYR A 221 -21.22 -7.88 5.23
CA TYR A 221 -20.84 -6.52 4.79
C TYR A 221 -20.35 -6.49 3.33
N ALA A 222 -19.76 -7.59 2.85
CA ALA A 222 -19.36 -7.79 1.47
C ALA A 222 -20.52 -7.63 0.46
N ALA A 223 -21.77 -7.82 0.87
CA ALA A 223 -22.94 -7.67 0.01
C ALA A 223 -23.37 -6.20 -0.21
N THR A 224 -22.78 -5.22 0.51
CA THR A 224 -23.15 -3.80 0.44
C THR A 224 -22.95 -3.23 -0.96
N ASN A 225 -21.74 -3.40 -1.51
CA ASN A 225 -21.37 -3.06 -2.87
C ASN A 225 -20.11 -3.82 -3.27
N TYR A 226 -19.71 -3.73 -4.54
CA TYR A 226 -18.58 -4.51 -5.05
C TYR A 226 -17.21 -4.05 -4.53
N GLN A 227 -17.09 -2.80 -4.08
CA GLN A 227 -15.86 -2.29 -3.45
C GLN A 227 -15.69 -2.89 -2.05
N GLU A 228 -16.79 -2.98 -1.28
CA GLU A 228 -16.79 -3.66 0.02
C GLU A 228 -16.56 -5.17 -0.13
N PHE A 229 -17.16 -5.80 -1.14
CA PHE A 229 -16.85 -7.19 -1.47
C PHE A 229 -15.36 -7.43 -1.67
N TRP A 230 -14.70 -6.56 -2.44
CA TRP A 230 -13.26 -6.62 -2.65
C TRP A 230 -12.48 -6.48 -1.33
N ALA A 231 -12.79 -5.46 -0.51
CA ALA A 231 -12.10 -5.21 0.75
C ALA A 231 -12.25 -6.37 1.73
N VAL A 232 -13.47 -6.91 1.92
CA VAL A 232 -13.74 -8.09 2.76
C VAL A 232 -13.03 -9.34 2.22
N CYS A 233 -12.93 -9.51 0.91
CA CYS A 233 -12.13 -10.60 0.33
C CYS A 233 -10.65 -10.48 0.73
N VAL A 234 -10.09 -9.28 0.74
CA VAL A 234 -8.70 -9.03 1.16
C VAL A 234 -8.49 -9.35 2.63
N GLU A 235 -9.37 -8.87 3.51
CA GLU A 235 -9.30 -9.19 4.95
C GLU A 235 -9.35 -10.70 5.19
N THR A 236 -10.35 -11.36 4.61
CA THR A 236 -10.53 -12.81 4.71
C THR A 236 -9.35 -13.60 4.15
N PHE A 237 -8.74 -13.11 3.06
CA PHE A 237 -7.58 -13.71 2.41
C PHE A 237 -6.37 -13.78 3.33
N PHE A 238 -6.12 -12.73 4.11
CA PHE A 238 -4.99 -12.70 5.02
C PHE A 238 -5.29 -13.34 6.37
N GLU A 239 -6.48 -13.18 6.90
CA GLU A 239 -6.78 -13.58 8.27
C GLU A 239 -7.45 -14.95 8.39
N LYS A 240 -8.22 -15.36 7.38
CA LYS A 240 -8.90 -16.66 7.34
C LYS A 240 -8.47 -17.52 6.14
N SER A 241 -7.22 -17.38 5.70
CA SER A 241 -6.67 -17.97 4.48
C SER A 241 -7.03 -19.45 4.29
N THR A 242 -6.85 -20.27 5.31
CA THR A 242 -7.13 -21.74 5.24
C THR A 242 -8.62 -22.03 5.02
N ALA A 243 -9.47 -21.33 5.75
CA ALA A 243 -10.92 -21.49 5.61
C ALA A 243 -11.40 -20.92 4.27
N PHE A 244 -10.89 -19.79 3.85
CA PHE A 244 -11.20 -19.16 2.58
C PHE A 244 -10.84 -20.09 1.40
N LYS A 245 -9.62 -20.62 1.38
CA LYS A 245 -9.19 -21.58 0.35
C LYS A 245 -10.07 -22.82 0.28
N ARG A 246 -10.57 -23.29 1.42
CA ARG A 246 -11.47 -24.46 1.48
C ARG A 246 -12.87 -24.14 1.00
N GLN A 247 -13.44 -22.97 1.37
CA GLN A 247 -14.82 -22.61 1.12
C GLN A 247 -15.05 -21.99 -0.27
N LEU A 248 -14.08 -21.22 -0.75
CA LEU A 248 -14.13 -20.47 -2.02
C LEU A 248 -12.79 -20.58 -2.76
N PRO A 249 -12.39 -21.81 -3.20
CA PRO A 249 -11.05 -22.10 -3.72
C PRO A 249 -10.70 -21.28 -4.97
N ASP A 250 -11.65 -21.06 -5.88
CA ASP A 250 -11.40 -20.31 -7.11
C ASP A 250 -11.19 -18.82 -6.81
N LEU A 251 -11.98 -18.26 -5.89
CA LEU A 251 -11.83 -16.87 -5.46
C LEU A 251 -10.50 -16.67 -4.71
N TYR A 252 -10.13 -17.61 -3.83
CA TYR A 252 -8.84 -17.60 -3.16
C TYR A 252 -7.67 -17.65 -4.17
N SER A 253 -7.76 -18.54 -5.15
CA SER A 253 -6.72 -18.70 -6.18
C SER A 253 -6.59 -17.45 -7.05
N SER A 254 -7.71 -16.80 -7.40
CA SER A 254 -7.69 -15.54 -8.15
C SER A 254 -7.03 -14.39 -7.36
N LEU A 255 -7.22 -14.36 -6.04
CA LEU A 255 -6.52 -13.40 -5.17
C LEU A 255 -5.02 -13.69 -5.08
N CYS A 256 -4.61 -14.96 -5.01
CA CYS A 256 -3.19 -15.32 -5.05
C CYS A 256 -2.51 -14.79 -6.32
N VAL A 257 -3.18 -14.87 -7.45
CA VAL A 257 -2.67 -14.36 -8.73
C VAL A 257 -2.65 -12.83 -8.74
N LEU A 258 -3.77 -12.20 -8.37
CA LEU A 258 -3.94 -10.75 -8.35
C LEU A 258 -2.91 -10.05 -7.45
N LEU A 259 -2.73 -10.55 -6.23
CA LEU A 259 -1.80 -9.98 -5.25
C LEU A 259 -0.39 -10.54 -5.39
N ASN A 260 -0.19 -11.50 -6.30
CA ASN A 260 1.07 -12.21 -6.51
C ASN A 260 1.67 -12.72 -5.20
N GLN A 261 0.85 -13.31 -4.31
CA GLN A 261 1.25 -13.90 -3.04
C GLN A 261 0.22 -14.92 -2.54
N ASP A 262 0.68 -15.89 -1.75
CA ASP A 262 -0.18 -16.87 -1.07
C ASP A 262 0.15 -16.85 0.42
N PRO A 263 -0.75 -16.40 1.31
CA PRO A 263 -0.52 -16.35 2.75
C PRO A 263 -0.26 -17.73 3.39
N LEU A 264 -0.70 -18.81 2.76
CA LEU A 264 -0.53 -20.18 3.25
C LEU A 264 0.80 -20.81 2.83
N THR A 265 1.49 -20.24 1.85
CA THR A 265 2.73 -20.80 1.32
C THR A 265 3.86 -19.80 1.55
N PRO A 266 4.86 -20.12 2.41
CA PRO A 266 6.05 -19.30 2.50
C PRO A 266 6.67 -19.13 1.11
N ARG A 267 6.84 -17.91 0.66
CA ARG A 267 7.26 -17.61 -0.70
C ARG A 267 8.61 -18.24 -1.00
N LYS A 268 8.64 -19.18 -1.93
CA LYS A 268 9.84 -19.40 -2.73
C LYS A 268 9.90 -18.23 -3.72
N VAL A 269 10.93 -17.40 -3.62
CA VAL A 269 11.19 -16.34 -4.59
C VAL A 269 11.26 -17.00 -5.97
N LEU A 270 10.21 -16.80 -6.77
CA LEU A 270 10.29 -17.07 -8.21
C LEU A 270 11.15 -15.93 -8.76
N THR A 271 12.44 -16.16 -8.87
CA THR A 271 13.31 -15.36 -9.73
C THR A 271 12.80 -15.56 -11.14
N ILE A 272 12.09 -14.54 -11.65
CA ILE A 272 11.86 -14.43 -13.09
C ILE A 272 13.23 -14.10 -13.68
N ASN A 273 13.83 -15.08 -14.35
CA ASN A 273 15.03 -14.91 -15.19
C ASN A 273 14.68 -14.08 -16.41
#